data_5c42b2780d9d1e00c315869dff6bd8eb
#
_entry.id   5c42b2780d9d1e00c315869dff6bd8eb
#
_cell.length_a   1.000
_cell.length_b   1.000
_cell.length_c   1.000
_cell.angle_alpha   90.00
_cell.angle_beta   90.00
_cell.angle_gamma   90.00
#
_symmetry.space_group_name_H-M   'P 1'
#
loop_
_entity.id
_entity.type
_entity.pdbx_description
1 polymer ?
#
loop_
_entity_poly.entity_id
_entity_poly.type
_entity_poly.pdbx_seq_one_letter_code
_entity_poly.pdbx_strand_id
1 'polypeptide(L)'
;MENRIADQIRFYRKQKGLTQEQLAEAMGVSVAAVSKWEQGQSLPEIPMLMELADFFDLSVDALLGYQLRANDRKSIVERMKRLRREDNYDEGIAEAEKALQKFPNTFGVVYECAKLFEMAGLKRQDKKMQSRSLDLLSHAIRLLSQNSDPEISEMSLRLDMANVLLDMEDWERALALFKENNACGLLDDQIGCLLAGVKERREEGVPYLSMALLRAVTSLVRVCDGFANVFEARGDLQSAIDISQWKHSMLTGLRKGDSVSELDKISAASHAALARLKYNGGDLDGAREALSRAKALAAAYDASPSHSAENVRFYEGMETVGIYSDFSRSAVDAAFHAFFDDGGTSEHESFWESVK
;
A
#
# COMPACT_ATOMS: atom_id res chain seq x y z
N MET A 1 -5.16 44.27 -3.01
CA MET A 1 -4.03 43.78 -2.19
C MET A 1 -3.79 44.86 -1.13
N GLU A 2 -4.59 44.78 -0.05
CA GLU A 2 -4.52 45.77 1.01
C GLU A 2 -3.30 45.54 1.88
N ASN A 3 -2.70 46.61 2.23
CA ASN A 3 -1.60 47.04 3.13
C ASN A 3 -1.06 46.03 4.20
N ARG A 4 -0.92 44.77 3.83
CA ARG A 4 -0.37 43.76 4.78
C ARG A 4 1.03 44.11 5.26
N ILE A 5 1.90 44.67 4.39
CA ILE A 5 3.26 45.07 4.73
C ILE A 5 3.27 46.13 5.83
N ALA A 6 2.41 47.15 5.72
CA ALA A 6 2.30 48.21 6.70
C ALA A 6 1.95 47.66 8.10
N ASP A 7 0.97 46.77 8.14
CA ASP A 7 0.53 46.14 9.39
C ASP A 7 1.63 45.22 9.96
N GLN A 8 2.38 44.49 9.11
CA GLN A 8 3.49 43.62 9.55
C GLN A 8 4.65 44.45 10.12
N ILE A 9 5.09 45.52 9.43
CA ILE A 9 6.16 46.39 9.94
C ILE A 9 5.77 46.95 11.31
N ARG A 10 4.54 47.46 11.43
CA ARG A 10 4.02 48.01 12.69
C ARG A 10 3.93 46.96 13.79
N PHE A 11 3.49 45.72 13.44
CA PHE A 11 3.35 44.64 14.39
C PHE A 11 4.72 44.21 14.94
N TYR A 12 5.69 43.89 14.09
CA TYR A 12 7.01 43.43 14.51
C TYR A 12 7.81 44.51 15.22
N ARG A 13 7.72 45.80 14.81
CA ARG A 13 8.29 46.89 15.55
C ARG A 13 7.76 46.96 16.99
N LYS A 14 6.43 46.88 17.14
CA LYS A 14 5.82 46.86 18.49
C LYS A 14 6.20 45.65 19.31
N GLN A 15 6.30 44.51 18.68
CA GLN A 15 6.71 43.27 19.33
C GLN A 15 8.16 43.39 19.90
N LYS A 16 9.05 44.08 19.17
CA LYS A 16 10.39 44.40 19.66
C LYS A 16 10.40 45.60 20.65
N GLY A 17 9.27 46.18 20.96
CA GLY A 17 9.18 47.33 21.91
C GLY A 17 9.73 48.66 21.39
N LEU A 18 9.93 48.79 20.08
CA LEU A 18 10.58 49.95 19.47
C LEU A 18 9.58 51.06 19.13
N THR A 19 10.03 52.34 19.27
CA THR A 19 9.34 53.49 18.65
C THR A 19 9.65 53.58 17.16
N GLN A 20 8.89 54.39 16.39
CA GLN A 20 9.18 54.66 14.97
C GLN A 20 10.55 55.30 14.78
N GLU A 21 10.97 56.16 15.72
CA GLU A 21 12.28 56.82 15.72
C GLU A 21 13.44 55.79 15.90
N GLN A 22 13.26 54.87 16.83
CA GLN A 22 14.25 53.81 17.07
C GLN A 22 14.37 52.86 15.90
N LEU A 23 13.26 52.50 15.23
CA LEU A 23 13.30 51.68 13.99
C LEU A 23 13.97 52.45 12.86
N ALA A 24 13.65 53.75 12.69
CA ALA A 24 14.25 54.63 11.68
C ALA A 24 15.79 54.73 11.87
N GLU A 25 16.22 54.91 13.09
CA GLU A 25 17.65 54.95 13.45
C GLU A 25 18.33 53.61 13.13
N ALA A 26 17.75 52.52 13.55
CA ALA A 26 18.29 51.16 13.31
C ALA A 26 18.39 50.81 11.80
N MET A 27 17.46 51.32 10.97
CA MET A 27 17.42 51.10 9.54
C MET A 27 18.12 52.17 8.71
N GLY A 28 18.68 53.20 9.35
CA GLY A 28 19.38 54.31 8.66
C GLY A 28 18.46 55.18 7.78
N VAL A 29 17.17 55.27 8.10
CA VAL A 29 16.17 56.02 7.35
C VAL A 29 15.53 57.14 8.18
N SER A 30 14.76 58.01 7.56
CA SER A 30 14.01 59.03 8.26
C SER A 30 12.78 58.48 9.00
N VAL A 31 12.42 59.08 10.15
CA VAL A 31 11.17 58.72 10.87
C VAL A 31 9.94 58.87 9.98
N ALA A 32 9.96 59.84 9.09
CA ALA A 32 8.89 60.05 8.12
C ALA A 32 8.75 58.87 7.11
N ALA A 33 9.87 58.22 6.78
CA ALA A 33 9.82 57.03 5.93
C ALA A 33 9.13 55.87 6.64
N VAL A 34 9.55 55.55 7.87
CA VAL A 34 8.89 54.50 8.69
C VAL A 34 7.42 54.80 8.91
N SER A 35 7.05 56.04 9.19
CA SER A 35 5.66 56.46 9.37
C SER A 35 4.83 56.22 8.10
N LYS A 36 5.37 56.56 6.90
CA LYS A 36 4.69 56.34 5.62
C LYS A 36 4.55 54.81 5.33
N TRP A 37 5.55 54.01 5.67
CA TRP A 37 5.46 52.55 5.50
C TRP A 37 4.36 51.96 6.38
N GLU A 38 4.29 52.34 7.66
CA GLU A 38 3.27 51.86 8.60
C GLU A 38 1.86 52.38 8.33
N GLN A 39 1.75 53.47 7.59
CA GLN A 39 0.47 54.02 7.12
C GLN A 39 0.08 53.49 5.72
N GLY A 40 0.97 52.74 5.08
CA GLY A 40 0.75 52.23 3.74
C GLY A 40 0.79 53.29 2.65
N GLN A 41 1.35 54.45 2.93
CA GLN A 41 1.50 55.53 1.95
C GLN A 41 2.64 55.36 0.98
N SER A 42 3.65 54.54 1.40
CA SER A 42 4.76 54.08 0.55
C SER A 42 5.20 52.71 1.00
N LEU A 43 5.91 52.01 0.12
CA LEU A 43 6.55 50.71 0.43
C LEU A 43 8.07 50.90 0.60
N PRO A 44 8.74 50.14 1.47
CA PRO A 44 10.20 50.05 1.45
C PRO A 44 10.68 49.48 0.08
N GLU A 45 11.85 49.93 -0.36
CA GLU A 45 12.52 49.34 -1.51
C GLU A 45 12.98 47.91 -1.20
N ILE A 46 13.19 47.09 -2.23
CA ILE A 46 13.56 45.67 -2.08
C ILE A 46 14.75 45.46 -1.13
N PRO A 47 15.88 46.20 -1.22
CA PRO A 47 16.98 46.06 -0.28
C PRO A 47 16.54 46.35 1.17
N MET A 48 15.75 47.38 1.38
CA MET A 48 15.24 47.75 2.71
C MET A 48 14.27 46.71 3.27
N LEU A 49 13.49 46.01 2.41
CA LEU A 49 12.66 44.88 2.85
C LEU A 49 13.50 43.72 3.36
N MET A 50 14.63 43.44 2.73
CA MET A 50 15.58 42.42 3.19
C MET A 50 16.21 42.80 4.52
N GLU A 51 16.68 44.05 4.68
CA GLU A 51 17.22 44.55 5.92
C GLU A 51 16.20 44.55 7.08
N LEU A 52 14.95 44.93 6.79
CA LEU A 52 13.85 44.87 7.77
C LEU A 52 13.53 43.40 8.17
N ALA A 53 13.56 42.47 7.23
CA ALA A 53 13.36 41.06 7.51
C ALA A 53 14.46 40.49 8.41
N ASP A 54 15.71 40.76 8.08
CA ASP A 54 16.89 40.41 8.91
C ASP A 54 16.81 41.04 10.28
N PHE A 55 16.51 42.34 10.37
CA PHE A 55 16.37 43.07 11.63
C PHE A 55 15.28 42.48 12.55
N PHE A 56 14.16 42.04 11.97
CA PHE A 56 13.07 41.39 12.70
C PHE A 56 13.27 39.91 12.91
N ASP A 57 14.33 39.30 12.37
CA ASP A 57 14.60 37.85 12.40
C ASP A 57 13.47 37.06 11.73
N LEU A 58 13.12 37.47 10.52
CA LEU A 58 12.02 36.91 9.71
C LEU A 58 12.49 36.63 8.29
N SER A 59 11.74 35.77 7.57
CA SER A 59 11.83 35.74 6.11
C SER A 59 11.16 36.97 5.48
N VAL A 60 11.61 37.38 4.32
CA VAL A 60 10.96 38.44 3.52
C VAL A 60 9.50 38.11 3.26
N ASP A 61 9.17 36.84 3.01
CA ASP A 61 7.79 36.39 2.81
C ASP A 61 6.92 36.63 4.04
N ALA A 62 7.44 36.39 5.25
CA ALA A 62 6.75 36.66 6.50
C ALA A 62 6.52 38.16 6.69
N LEU A 63 7.53 38.99 6.38
CA LEU A 63 7.42 40.45 6.46
C LEU A 63 6.41 41.00 5.44
N LEU A 64 6.34 40.41 4.23
CA LEU A 64 5.36 40.76 3.21
C LEU A 64 3.94 40.29 3.59
N GLY A 65 3.79 39.51 4.66
CA GLY A 65 2.54 38.80 4.97
C GLY A 65 2.14 37.84 3.85
N TYR A 66 3.11 37.44 3.05
CA TYR A 66 2.92 36.45 1.99
C TYR A 66 2.94 35.06 2.60
N GLN A 67 1.80 34.64 3.09
CA GLN A 67 1.59 33.22 3.30
C GLN A 67 1.51 32.59 1.93
N LEU A 68 2.58 31.88 1.54
CA LEU A 68 2.48 30.89 0.47
C LEU A 68 1.13 30.19 0.64
N ARG A 69 0.27 30.30 -0.36
CA ARG A 69 -1.09 29.75 -0.30
C ARG A 69 -1.05 28.23 -0.23
N ALA A 70 -0.51 27.69 0.89
CA ALA A 70 -0.59 26.27 1.20
C ALA A 70 -2.07 25.82 1.23
N ASN A 71 -2.98 26.71 1.65
CA ASN A 71 -4.42 26.49 1.57
C ASN A 71 -4.91 26.40 0.12
N ASP A 72 -4.35 27.17 -0.83
CA ASP A 72 -4.74 27.10 -2.24
C ASP A 72 -4.36 25.74 -2.85
N ARG A 73 -3.15 25.20 -2.56
CA ARG A 73 -2.71 23.90 -3.09
C ARG A 73 -3.54 22.76 -2.51
N LYS A 74 -3.73 22.75 -1.19
CA LYS A 74 -4.55 21.74 -0.53
C LYS A 74 -6.00 21.79 -0.97
N SER A 75 -6.58 23.00 -1.07
CA SER A 75 -7.96 23.14 -1.52
C SER A 75 -8.16 22.71 -2.97
N ILE A 76 -7.18 22.95 -3.85
CA ILE A 76 -7.19 22.48 -5.24
C ILE A 76 -7.14 20.96 -5.29
N VAL A 77 -6.20 20.34 -4.56
CA VAL A 77 -6.08 18.87 -4.48
C VAL A 77 -7.38 18.24 -3.98
N GLU A 78 -7.95 18.76 -2.88
CA GLU A 78 -9.19 18.21 -2.34
C GLU A 78 -10.40 18.44 -3.28
N ARG A 79 -10.43 19.56 -3.99
CA ARG A 79 -11.45 19.80 -5.01
C ARG A 79 -11.36 18.82 -6.17
N MET A 80 -10.13 18.52 -6.65
CA MET A 80 -9.93 17.53 -7.71
C MET A 80 -10.34 16.12 -7.25
N LYS A 81 -9.96 15.72 -6.04
CA LYS A 81 -10.39 14.44 -5.44
C LYS A 81 -11.92 14.35 -5.38
N ARG A 82 -12.58 15.44 -5.00
CA ARG A 82 -14.05 15.50 -4.95
C ARG A 82 -14.67 15.38 -6.34
N LEU A 83 -14.24 16.20 -7.31
CA LEU A 83 -14.76 16.17 -8.68
C LEU A 83 -14.57 14.78 -9.33
N ARG A 84 -13.45 14.12 -9.07
CA ARG A 84 -13.21 12.76 -9.51
C ARG A 84 -14.19 11.76 -8.88
N ARG A 85 -14.46 11.87 -7.56
CA ARG A 85 -15.42 11.00 -6.85
C ARG A 85 -16.87 11.21 -7.29
N GLU A 86 -17.21 12.43 -7.69
CA GLU A 86 -18.53 12.82 -8.17
C GLU A 86 -18.72 12.57 -9.68
N ASP A 87 -17.74 11.97 -10.36
CA ASP A 87 -17.71 11.76 -11.81
C ASP A 87 -17.90 13.07 -12.62
N ASN A 88 -17.62 14.24 -12.02
CA ASN A 88 -17.74 15.54 -12.67
C ASN A 88 -16.47 15.91 -13.45
N TYR A 89 -16.24 15.16 -14.53
CA TYR A 89 -15.00 15.26 -15.31
C TYR A 89 -14.89 16.54 -16.15
N ASP A 90 -15.99 17.16 -16.57
CA ASP A 90 -15.94 18.41 -17.37
C ASP A 90 -15.37 19.56 -16.53
N GLU A 91 -15.93 19.77 -15.36
CA GLU A 91 -15.41 20.76 -14.41
C GLU A 91 -14.00 20.38 -13.94
N GLY A 92 -13.80 19.09 -13.66
CA GLY A 92 -12.52 18.55 -13.19
C GLY A 92 -11.37 18.84 -14.16
N ILE A 93 -11.55 18.58 -15.45
CA ILE A 93 -10.54 18.85 -16.48
C ILE A 93 -10.23 20.34 -16.59
N ALA A 94 -11.27 21.19 -16.59
CA ALA A 94 -11.09 22.64 -16.65
C ALA A 94 -10.31 23.18 -15.43
N GLU A 95 -10.56 22.65 -14.25
CA GLU A 95 -9.84 23.01 -13.03
C GLU A 95 -8.42 22.43 -13.01
N ALA A 96 -8.22 21.19 -13.51
CA ALA A 96 -6.91 20.56 -13.62
C ALA A 96 -5.96 21.37 -14.50
N GLU A 97 -6.42 21.82 -15.67
CA GLU A 97 -5.60 22.64 -16.57
C GLU A 97 -5.19 23.98 -15.92
N LYS A 98 -6.11 24.65 -15.21
CA LYS A 98 -5.78 25.87 -14.46
C LYS A 98 -4.79 25.59 -13.32
N ALA A 99 -4.96 24.47 -12.63
CA ALA A 99 -4.09 24.09 -11.53
C ALA A 99 -2.68 23.77 -12.01
N LEU A 100 -2.54 23.06 -13.14
CA LEU A 100 -1.25 22.74 -13.75
C LEU A 100 -0.53 23.99 -14.25
N GLN A 101 -1.26 24.98 -14.78
CA GLN A 101 -0.66 26.27 -15.15
C GLN A 101 -0.12 27.04 -13.95
N LYS A 102 -0.83 26.97 -12.82
CA LYS A 102 -0.48 27.71 -11.59
C LYS A 102 0.59 26.98 -10.74
N PHE A 103 0.55 25.65 -10.70
CA PHE A 103 1.38 24.81 -9.86
C PHE A 103 1.98 23.61 -10.62
N PRO A 104 2.73 23.85 -11.72
CA PRO A 104 3.20 22.79 -12.62
C PRO A 104 4.14 21.78 -11.94
N ASN A 105 4.83 22.19 -10.87
CA ASN A 105 5.85 21.40 -10.18
C ASN A 105 5.47 21.10 -8.71
N THR A 106 4.19 20.97 -8.42
CA THR A 106 3.70 20.58 -7.09
C THR A 106 3.18 19.15 -7.17
N PHE A 107 3.84 18.19 -6.48
CA PHE A 107 3.53 16.77 -6.55
C PHE A 107 2.03 16.48 -6.42
N GLY A 108 1.39 16.92 -5.33
CA GLY A 108 -0.03 16.62 -5.07
C GLY A 108 -0.98 17.15 -6.15
N VAL A 109 -0.66 18.31 -6.76
CA VAL A 109 -1.46 18.86 -7.89
C VAL A 109 -1.27 18.01 -9.13
N VAL A 110 -0.01 17.72 -9.50
CA VAL A 110 0.32 16.93 -10.69
C VAL A 110 -0.27 15.52 -10.59
N TYR A 111 -0.15 14.88 -9.44
CA TYR A 111 -0.68 13.54 -9.21
C TYR A 111 -2.21 13.48 -9.30
N GLU A 112 -2.93 14.38 -8.61
CA GLU A 112 -4.39 14.38 -8.66
C GLU A 112 -4.93 14.77 -10.05
N CYS A 113 -4.23 15.64 -10.78
CA CYS A 113 -4.56 15.88 -12.18
C CYS A 113 -4.36 14.63 -13.02
N ALA A 114 -3.27 13.89 -12.83
CA ALA A 114 -3.02 12.63 -13.54
C ALA A 114 -4.16 11.62 -13.31
N LYS A 115 -4.55 11.42 -12.05
CA LYS A 115 -5.66 10.51 -11.69
C LYS A 115 -7.01 10.96 -12.24
N LEU A 116 -7.22 12.25 -12.38
CA LEU A 116 -8.44 12.80 -12.98
C LEU A 116 -8.47 12.57 -14.49
N PHE A 117 -7.35 12.82 -15.18
CA PHE A 117 -7.23 12.54 -16.63
C PHE A 117 -7.32 11.04 -16.93
N GLU A 118 -6.77 10.17 -16.08
CA GLU A 118 -6.90 8.72 -16.16
C GLU A 118 -8.37 8.30 -16.19
N MET A 119 -9.11 8.68 -15.14
CA MET A 119 -10.52 8.29 -15.01
C MET A 119 -11.41 8.92 -16.07
N ALA A 120 -11.19 10.18 -16.43
CA ALA A 120 -11.91 10.85 -17.50
C ALA A 120 -11.63 10.19 -18.85
N GLY A 121 -10.38 9.85 -19.12
CA GLY A 121 -9.96 9.17 -20.34
C GLY A 121 -10.56 7.78 -20.46
N LEU A 122 -10.58 7.00 -19.38
CA LEU A 122 -11.21 5.68 -19.33
C LEU A 122 -12.73 5.77 -19.61
N LYS A 123 -13.44 6.64 -18.88
CA LYS A 123 -14.89 6.83 -19.03
C LYS A 123 -15.31 7.28 -20.42
N ARG A 124 -14.51 8.10 -21.08
CA ARG A 124 -14.78 8.67 -22.40
C ARG A 124 -14.12 7.91 -23.54
N GLN A 125 -13.34 6.90 -23.22
CA GLN A 125 -12.49 6.19 -24.20
C GLN A 125 -11.58 7.17 -24.99
N ASP A 126 -11.07 8.19 -24.31
CA ASP A 126 -10.25 9.24 -24.89
C ASP A 126 -8.77 8.98 -24.65
N LYS A 127 -8.11 8.41 -25.69
CA LYS A 127 -6.67 8.09 -25.63
C LYS A 127 -5.77 9.33 -25.45
N LYS A 128 -6.24 10.53 -25.80
CA LYS A 128 -5.45 11.76 -25.55
C LYS A 128 -5.42 12.12 -24.08
N MET A 129 -6.55 11.97 -23.38
CA MET A 129 -6.62 12.16 -21.94
C MET A 129 -5.79 11.11 -21.20
N GLN A 130 -5.83 9.85 -21.63
CA GLN A 130 -5.00 8.78 -21.09
C GLN A 130 -3.51 9.05 -21.31
N SER A 131 -3.12 9.48 -22.51
CA SER A 131 -1.73 9.91 -22.78
C SER A 131 -1.31 11.08 -21.90
N ARG A 132 -2.21 12.06 -21.67
CA ARG A 132 -1.95 13.18 -20.75
C ARG A 132 -1.72 12.70 -19.32
N SER A 133 -2.49 11.69 -18.86
CA SER A 133 -2.29 11.06 -17.57
C SER A 133 -0.90 10.44 -17.45
N LEU A 134 -0.44 9.68 -18.46
CA LEU A 134 0.90 9.08 -18.48
C LEU A 134 2.02 10.12 -18.37
N ASP A 135 1.90 11.25 -19.09
CA ASP A 135 2.87 12.35 -19.00
C ASP A 135 2.92 12.94 -17.58
N LEU A 136 1.74 13.12 -16.96
CA LEU A 136 1.62 13.67 -15.62
C LEU A 136 2.12 12.67 -14.56
N LEU A 137 1.84 11.37 -14.68
CA LEU A 137 2.40 10.33 -13.80
C LEU A 137 3.92 10.29 -13.89
N SER A 138 4.47 10.35 -15.10
CA SER A 138 5.91 10.43 -15.31
C SER A 138 6.50 11.70 -14.68
N HIS A 139 5.77 12.82 -14.72
CA HIS A 139 6.17 14.05 -14.03
C HIS A 139 6.07 13.93 -12.52
N ALA A 140 5.02 13.29 -11.99
CA ALA A 140 4.83 13.04 -10.58
C ALA A 140 5.98 12.20 -9.99
N ILE A 141 6.49 11.19 -10.71
CA ILE A 141 7.68 10.43 -10.31
C ILE A 141 8.88 11.36 -10.06
N ARG A 142 9.12 12.33 -10.93
CA ARG A 142 10.23 13.31 -10.75
C ARG A 142 10.03 14.24 -9.55
N LEU A 143 8.80 14.41 -9.10
CA LEU A 143 8.42 15.26 -7.95
C LEU A 143 8.21 14.46 -6.66
N LEU A 144 8.46 13.15 -6.67
CA LEU A 144 8.10 12.23 -5.58
C LEU A 144 8.75 12.60 -4.24
N SER A 145 9.89 13.27 -4.24
CA SER A 145 10.53 13.79 -3.03
C SER A 145 9.67 14.81 -2.25
N GLN A 146 8.65 15.40 -2.89
CA GLN A 146 7.68 16.29 -2.24
C GLN A 146 6.50 15.53 -1.61
N ASN A 147 6.38 14.22 -1.89
CA ASN A 147 5.29 13.43 -1.36
C ASN A 147 5.48 13.11 0.13
N SER A 148 4.39 13.21 0.90
CA SER A 148 4.34 12.83 2.31
C SER A 148 3.36 11.70 2.61
N ASP A 149 2.69 11.18 1.59
CA ASP A 149 1.76 10.07 1.71
C ASP A 149 2.54 8.75 1.56
N PRO A 150 2.61 7.90 2.61
CA PRO A 150 3.36 6.64 2.55
C PRO A 150 2.75 5.62 1.59
N GLU A 151 1.49 5.76 1.19
CA GLU A 151 0.83 4.86 0.25
C GLU A 151 1.21 5.15 -1.20
N ILE A 152 1.76 6.34 -1.48
CA ILE A 152 2.20 6.72 -2.82
C ILE A 152 3.72 6.58 -2.93
N SER A 153 4.16 5.62 -3.72
CA SER A 153 5.56 5.31 -4.00
C SER A 153 5.85 5.38 -5.51
N GLU A 154 7.11 5.32 -5.89
CA GLU A 154 7.46 5.21 -7.32
C GLU A 154 6.83 3.97 -7.95
N MET A 155 6.80 2.85 -7.21
CA MET A 155 6.17 1.62 -7.67
C MET A 155 4.68 1.80 -7.91
N SER A 156 3.94 2.44 -6.98
CA SER A 156 2.49 2.67 -7.17
C SER A 156 2.21 3.57 -8.38
N LEU A 157 3.04 4.60 -8.62
CA LEU A 157 2.92 5.47 -9.80
C LEU A 157 3.20 4.70 -11.11
N ARG A 158 4.18 3.80 -11.12
CA ARG A 158 4.47 2.94 -12.28
C ARG A 158 3.36 1.93 -12.54
N LEU A 159 2.72 1.41 -11.48
CA LEU A 159 1.52 0.56 -11.60
C LEU A 159 0.33 1.36 -12.16
N ASP A 160 0.10 2.59 -11.70
CA ASP A 160 -0.90 3.48 -12.29
C ASP A 160 -0.64 3.67 -13.80
N MET A 161 0.63 3.92 -14.20
CA MET A 161 1.00 4.03 -15.62
C MET A 161 0.71 2.74 -16.40
N ALA A 162 1.01 1.56 -15.83
CA ALA A 162 0.73 0.30 -16.48
C ALA A 162 -0.79 0.08 -16.67
N ASN A 163 -1.60 0.45 -15.69
CA ASN A 163 -3.06 0.39 -15.79
C ASN A 163 -3.60 1.33 -16.89
N VAL A 164 -3.10 2.57 -16.97
CA VAL A 164 -3.47 3.49 -18.06
C VAL A 164 -3.10 2.91 -19.42
N LEU A 165 -1.94 2.25 -19.55
CA LEU A 165 -1.54 1.59 -20.79
C LEU A 165 -2.46 0.42 -21.16
N LEU A 166 -2.92 -0.37 -20.18
CA LEU A 166 -3.93 -1.41 -20.41
C LEU A 166 -5.24 -0.83 -20.92
N ASP A 167 -5.71 0.27 -20.32
CA ASP A 167 -6.92 0.98 -20.78
C ASP A 167 -6.78 1.54 -22.19
N MET A 168 -5.54 1.86 -22.62
CA MET A 168 -5.22 2.26 -23.99
C MET A 168 -5.07 1.08 -24.95
N GLU A 169 -5.18 -0.15 -24.47
CA GLU A 169 -4.90 -1.40 -25.20
C GLU A 169 -3.42 -1.56 -25.60
N ASP A 170 -2.51 -0.84 -24.94
CA ASP A 170 -1.05 -0.94 -25.13
C ASP A 170 -0.46 -1.94 -24.12
N TRP A 171 -0.90 -3.19 -24.25
CA TRP A 171 -0.57 -4.25 -23.31
C TRP A 171 0.93 -4.61 -23.32
N GLU A 172 1.67 -4.39 -24.41
CA GLU A 172 3.10 -4.68 -24.45
C GLU A 172 3.92 -3.74 -23.56
N ARG A 173 3.61 -2.43 -23.62
CA ARG A 173 4.25 -1.46 -22.73
C ARG A 173 3.82 -1.65 -21.27
N ALA A 174 2.55 -2.00 -21.02
CA ALA A 174 2.09 -2.34 -19.68
C ALA A 174 2.83 -3.56 -19.14
N LEU A 175 2.98 -4.63 -19.92
CA LEU A 175 3.74 -5.82 -19.57
C LEU A 175 5.21 -5.50 -19.26
N ALA A 176 5.84 -4.65 -20.05
CA ALA A 176 7.21 -4.21 -19.79
C ALA A 176 7.33 -3.52 -18.43
N LEU A 177 6.43 -2.58 -18.11
CA LEU A 177 6.39 -1.91 -16.81
C LEU A 177 6.16 -2.88 -15.65
N PHE A 178 5.24 -3.84 -15.78
CA PHE A 178 5.05 -4.86 -14.76
C PHE A 178 6.31 -5.68 -14.55
N LYS A 179 6.98 -6.15 -15.61
CA LYS A 179 8.21 -6.95 -15.50
C LYS A 179 9.37 -6.17 -14.89
N GLU A 180 9.54 -4.90 -15.25
CA GLU A 180 10.58 -4.02 -14.70
C GLU A 180 10.38 -3.77 -13.19
N ASN A 181 9.13 -3.79 -12.71
CA ASN A 181 8.78 -3.49 -11.32
C ASN A 181 8.40 -4.75 -10.51
N ASN A 182 8.59 -5.95 -11.04
CA ASN A 182 8.23 -7.21 -10.40
C ASN A 182 9.26 -7.65 -9.34
N ALA A 183 9.53 -6.79 -8.36
CA ALA A 183 10.40 -7.13 -7.25
C ALA A 183 9.82 -8.30 -6.44
N CYS A 184 10.62 -9.32 -6.19
CA CYS A 184 10.22 -10.54 -5.46
C CYS A 184 8.95 -11.22 -6.01
N GLY A 185 8.58 -10.96 -7.26
CA GLY A 185 7.41 -11.54 -7.93
C GLY A 185 6.07 -10.98 -7.44
N LEU A 186 6.04 -9.78 -6.86
CA LEU A 186 4.82 -9.16 -6.35
C LEU A 186 3.76 -8.92 -7.41
N LEU A 187 4.16 -8.88 -8.69
CA LEU A 187 3.30 -8.64 -9.85
C LEU A 187 3.12 -9.88 -10.74
N ASP A 188 3.47 -11.06 -10.23
CA ASP A 188 3.35 -12.30 -11.01
C ASP A 188 1.91 -12.58 -11.42
N ASP A 189 0.92 -12.28 -10.58
CA ASP A 189 -0.49 -12.42 -10.91
C ASP A 189 -0.89 -11.53 -12.09
N GLN A 190 -0.49 -10.27 -12.09
CA GLN A 190 -0.80 -9.30 -13.14
C GLN A 190 -0.09 -9.67 -14.46
N ILE A 191 1.20 -10.01 -14.39
CA ILE A 191 1.97 -10.46 -15.55
C ILE A 191 1.37 -11.74 -16.14
N GLY A 192 1.10 -12.72 -15.27
CA GLY A 192 0.54 -14.01 -15.67
C GLY A 192 -0.84 -13.88 -16.30
N CYS A 193 -1.75 -13.10 -15.70
CA CYS A 193 -3.09 -12.84 -16.23
C CYS A 193 -3.04 -12.11 -17.58
N LEU A 194 -2.15 -11.11 -17.69
CA LEU A 194 -1.99 -10.37 -18.95
C LEU A 194 -1.51 -11.27 -20.08
N LEU A 195 -0.47 -12.07 -19.84
CA LEU A 195 0.05 -13.04 -20.82
C LEU A 195 -0.97 -14.11 -21.18
N ALA A 196 -1.72 -14.61 -20.20
CA ALA A 196 -2.79 -15.61 -20.43
C ALA A 196 -3.95 -15.06 -21.29
N GLY A 197 -4.17 -13.76 -21.29
CA GLY A 197 -5.14 -13.08 -22.15
C GLY A 197 -4.70 -13.03 -23.62
N VAL A 198 -3.40 -13.10 -23.93
CA VAL A 198 -2.86 -13.07 -25.29
C VAL A 198 -2.68 -14.48 -25.81
N LYS A 199 -3.46 -14.86 -26.84
CA LYS A 199 -3.57 -16.25 -27.32
C LYS A 199 -2.23 -16.92 -27.60
N GLU A 200 -1.30 -16.22 -28.23
CA GLU A 200 0.00 -16.73 -28.65
C GLU A 200 1.04 -16.75 -27.52
N ARG A 201 0.73 -16.15 -26.35
CA ARG A 201 1.66 -15.98 -25.23
C ARG A 201 1.18 -16.64 -23.93
N ARG A 202 0.09 -17.40 -23.99
CA ARG A 202 -0.51 -18.02 -22.78
C ARG A 202 0.48 -18.86 -21.98
N GLU A 203 1.29 -19.64 -22.69
CA GLU A 203 2.29 -20.50 -22.05
C GLU A 203 3.37 -19.71 -21.31
N GLU A 204 3.70 -18.49 -21.77
CA GLU A 204 4.62 -17.61 -21.06
C GLU A 204 4.04 -17.15 -19.71
N GLY A 205 2.72 -17.12 -19.55
CA GLY A 205 2.04 -16.75 -18.32
C GLY A 205 2.06 -17.82 -17.23
N VAL A 206 2.19 -19.09 -17.62
CA VAL A 206 2.07 -20.23 -16.70
C VAL A 206 3.03 -20.16 -15.50
N PRO A 207 4.34 -19.89 -15.66
CA PRO A 207 5.25 -19.77 -14.53
C PRO A 207 4.86 -18.66 -13.55
N TYR A 208 4.43 -17.50 -14.07
CA TYR A 208 4.00 -16.37 -13.24
C TYR A 208 2.72 -16.71 -12.45
N LEU A 209 1.72 -17.31 -13.10
CA LEU A 209 0.49 -17.75 -12.44
C LEU A 209 0.75 -18.81 -11.37
N SER A 210 1.64 -19.74 -11.65
CA SER A 210 2.05 -20.78 -10.70
C SER A 210 2.65 -20.16 -9.43
N MET A 211 3.58 -19.21 -9.58
CA MET A 211 4.20 -18.54 -8.45
C MET A 211 3.21 -17.61 -7.71
N ALA A 212 2.35 -16.92 -8.42
CA ALA A 212 1.30 -16.10 -7.83
C ALA A 212 0.34 -16.95 -6.99
N LEU A 213 -0.07 -18.12 -7.49
CA LEU A 213 -0.92 -19.08 -6.76
C LEU A 213 -0.26 -19.52 -5.46
N LEU A 214 1.01 -19.94 -5.49
CA LEU A 214 1.72 -20.38 -4.29
C LEU A 214 1.80 -19.25 -3.23
N ARG A 215 2.10 -18.02 -3.65
CA ARG A 215 2.13 -16.87 -2.73
C ARG A 215 0.75 -16.58 -2.15
N ALA A 216 -0.29 -16.59 -2.98
CA ALA A 216 -1.67 -16.35 -2.54
C ALA A 216 -2.09 -17.40 -1.52
N VAL A 217 -1.82 -18.69 -1.77
CA VAL A 217 -2.10 -19.79 -0.84
C VAL A 217 -1.36 -19.61 0.47
N THR A 218 -0.05 -19.34 0.42
CA THR A 218 0.75 -19.10 1.63
C THR A 218 0.23 -17.94 2.45
N SER A 219 -0.19 -16.85 1.79
CA SER A 219 -0.79 -15.70 2.45
C SER A 219 -2.15 -16.04 3.06
N LEU A 220 -3.01 -16.77 2.33
CA LEU A 220 -4.32 -17.20 2.82
C LEU A 220 -4.21 -18.13 4.04
N VAL A 221 -3.26 -19.06 4.04
CA VAL A 221 -3.01 -19.92 5.22
C VAL A 221 -2.73 -19.06 6.45
N ARG A 222 -1.80 -18.12 6.36
CA ARG A 222 -1.47 -17.23 7.48
C ARG A 222 -2.64 -16.34 7.92
N VAL A 223 -3.43 -15.85 6.97
CA VAL A 223 -4.62 -15.04 7.27
C VAL A 223 -5.67 -15.89 8.00
N CYS A 224 -5.90 -17.13 7.57
CA CYS A 224 -6.82 -18.04 8.23
C CYS A 224 -6.38 -18.36 9.66
N ASP A 225 -5.07 -18.60 9.87
CA ASP A 225 -4.52 -18.85 11.20
C ASP A 225 -4.69 -17.61 12.10
N GLY A 226 -4.39 -16.43 11.58
CA GLY A 226 -4.62 -15.17 12.29
C GLY A 226 -6.08 -14.96 12.71
N PHE A 227 -7.04 -15.23 11.81
CA PHE A 227 -8.46 -15.13 12.14
C PHE A 227 -8.89 -16.19 13.14
N ALA A 228 -8.41 -17.44 13.01
CA ALA A 228 -8.72 -18.50 13.98
C ALA A 228 -8.29 -18.08 15.40
N ASN A 229 -7.08 -17.55 15.56
CA ASN A 229 -6.58 -17.03 16.84
C ASN A 229 -7.42 -15.87 17.38
N VAL A 230 -7.85 -14.94 16.54
CA VAL A 230 -8.72 -13.82 16.95
C VAL A 230 -10.08 -14.33 17.41
N PHE A 231 -10.71 -15.27 16.70
CA PHE A 231 -11.99 -15.84 17.07
C PHE A 231 -11.88 -16.66 18.36
N GLU A 232 -10.84 -17.47 18.52
CA GLU A 232 -10.57 -18.20 19.76
C GLU A 232 -10.41 -17.27 20.96
N ALA A 233 -9.63 -16.20 20.83
CA ALA A 233 -9.44 -15.20 21.88
C ALA A 233 -10.74 -14.48 22.27
N ARG A 234 -11.70 -14.40 21.37
CA ARG A 234 -13.06 -13.86 21.63
C ARG A 234 -14.03 -14.87 22.19
N GLY A 235 -13.65 -16.14 22.32
CA GLY A 235 -14.54 -17.24 22.72
C GLY A 235 -15.47 -17.72 21.61
N ASP A 236 -15.30 -17.26 20.38
CA ASP A 236 -16.08 -17.66 19.21
C ASP A 236 -15.42 -18.88 18.53
N LEU A 237 -15.48 -20.02 19.23
CA LEU A 237 -14.87 -21.26 18.74
C LEU A 237 -15.47 -21.75 17.42
N GLN A 238 -16.77 -21.47 17.17
CA GLN A 238 -17.41 -21.93 15.95
C GLN A 238 -16.80 -21.23 14.73
N SER A 239 -16.64 -19.90 14.76
CA SER A 239 -15.99 -19.16 13.67
C SER A 239 -14.52 -19.56 13.48
N ALA A 240 -13.81 -19.87 14.58
CA ALA A 240 -12.44 -20.40 14.51
C ALA A 240 -12.37 -21.76 13.81
N ILE A 241 -13.34 -22.65 14.09
CA ILE A 241 -13.46 -23.96 13.43
C ILE A 241 -13.80 -23.77 11.95
N ASP A 242 -14.77 -22.93 11.63
CA ASP A 242 -15.24 -22.71 10.25
C ASP A 242 -14.10 -22.19 9.35
N ILE A 243 -13.33 -21.19 9.78
CA ILE A 243 -12.20 -20.67 9.00
C ILE A 243 -11.10 -21.73 8.85
N SER A 244 -10.86 -22.55 9.88
CA SER A 244 -9.88 -23.63 9.84
C SER A 244 -10.29 -24.75 8.88
N GLN A 245 -11.57 -25.08 8.82
CA GLN A 245 -12.13 -26.05 7.88
C GLN A 245 -12.05 -25.53 6.44
N TRP A 246 -12.34 -24.25 6.22
CA TRP A 246 -12.20 -23.64 4.91
C TRP A 246 -10.74 -23.68 4.43
N LYS A 247 -9.79 -23.32 5.27
CA LYS A 247 -8.34 -23.44 4.99
C LYS A 247 -7.98 -24.86 4.58
N HIS A 248 -8.44 -25.86 5.37
CA HIS A 248 -8.19 -27.27 5.07
C HIS A 248 -8.75 -27.70 3.71
N SER A 249 -9.97 -27.29 3.37
CA SER A 249 -10.60 -27.60 2.08
C SER A 249 -9.80 -27.02 0.91
N MET A 250 -9.27 -25.81 1.06
CA MET A 250 -8.39 -25.18 0.08
C MET A 250 -7.10 -25.99 -0.11
N LEU A 251 -6.40 -26.35 0.96
CA LEU A 251 -5.16 -27.13 0.90
C LEU A 251 -5.37 -28.51 0.25
N THR A 252 -6.46 -29.18 0.63
CA THR A 252 -6.83 -30.49 0.05
C THR A 252 -7.14 -30.35 -1.46
N GLY A 253 -7.80 -29.26 -1.88
CA GLY A 253 -8.10 -29.00 -3.28
C GLY A 253 -6.86 -28.75 -4.14
N LEU A 254 -5.74 -28.35 -3.54
CA LEU A 254 -4.47 -28.14 -4.23
C LEU A 254 -3.59 -29.39 -4.31
N ARG A 255 -3.92 -30.45 -3.60
CA ARG A 255 -3.15 -31.69 -3.64
C ARG A 255 -3.35 -32.40 -4.98
N LYS A 256 -2.25 -32.83 -5.62
CA LYS A 256 -2.24 -33.59 -6.87
C LYS A 256 -1.93 -35.05 -6.58
N GLY A 257 -2.96 -35.89 -6.65
CA GLY A 257 -2.80 -37.33 -6.41
C GLY A 257 -2.47 -37.67 -4.95
N ASP A 258 -1.80 -38.84 -4.75
CA ASP A 258 -1.46 -39.38 -3.45
C ASP A 258 0.02 -39.14 -3.06
N SER A 259 0.79 -38.49 -3.90
CA SER A 259 2.19 -38.18 -3.65
C SER A 259 2.36 -37.17 -2.51
N VAL A 260 3.34 -37.42 -1.66
CA VAL A 260 3.69 -36.56 -0.53
C VAL A 260 4.26 -35.22 -1.03
N SER A 261 3.84 -34.13 -0.44
CA SER A 261 4.33 -32.78 -0.75
C SER A 261 4.42 -31.94 0.51
N GLU A 262 5.05 -30.76 0.42
CA GLU A 262 5.09 -29.80 1.53
C GLU A 262 3.67 -29.36 2.00
N LEU A 263 2.66 -29.47 1.13
CA LEU A 263 1.27 -29.24 1.52
C LEU A 263 0.79 -30.23 2.59
N ASP A 264 1.34 -31.44 2.65
CA ASP A 264 0.98 -32.44 3.67
C ASP A 264 1.51 -32.03 5.05
N LYS A 265 2.70 -31.43 5.15
CA LYS A 265 3.23 -30.85 6.38
C LYS A 265 2.35 -29.69 6.88
N ILE A 266 2.00 -28.77 5.98
CA ILE A 266 1.09 -27.65 6.29
C ILE A 266 -0.30 -28.18 6.69
N SER A 267 -0.80 -29.19 5.99
CA SER A 267 -2.09 -29.82 6.29
C SER A 267 -2.09 -30.54 7.63
N ALA A 268 -0.99 -31.22 7.99
CA ALA A 268 -0.84 -31.90 9.29
C ALA A 268 -0.95 -30.89 10.44
N ALA A 269 -0.20 -29.78 10.37
CA ALA A 269 -0.30 -28.71 11.36
C ALA A 269 -1.71 -28.10 11.40
N SER A 270 -2.32 -27.89 10.23
CA SER A 270 -3.70 -27.36 10.12
C SER A 270 -4.76 -28.26 10.78
N HIS A 271 -4.65 -29.59 10.56
CA HIS A 271 -5.53 -30.55 11.22
C HIS A 271 -5.32 -30.62 12.73
N ALA A 272 -4.07 -30.51 13.18
CA ALA A 272 -3.77 -30.49 14.61
C ALA A 272 -4.34 -29.25 15.30
N ALA A 273 -4.23 -28.06 14.68
CA ALA A 273 -4.87 -26.85 15.18
C ALA A 273 -6.41 -26.98 15.22
N LEU A 274 -7.01 -27.54 14.16
CA LEU A 274 -8.46 -27.84 14.14
C LEU A 274 -8.88 -28.82 15.25
N ALA A 275 -8.06 -29.84 15.51
CA ALA A 275 -8.30 -30.81 16.59
C ALA A 275 -8.30 -30.11 17.95
N ARG A 276 -7.37 -29.19 18.21
CA ARG A 276 -7.32 -28.35 19.41
C ARG A 276 -8.60 -27.52 19.58
N LEU A 277 -9.01 -26.81 18.53
CA LEU A 277 -10.22 -25.99 18.57
C LEU A 277 -11.48 -26.81 18.87
N LYS A 278 -11.63 -28.00 18.24
CA LYS A 278 -12.73 -28.91 18.51
C LYS A 278 -12.69 -29.50 19.91
N TYR A 279 -11.51 -29.86 20.40
CA TYR A 279 -11.31 -30.32 21.77
C TYR A 279 -11.74 -29.27 22.79
N ASN A 280 -11.28 -28.03 22.62
CA ASN A 280 -11.66 -26.90 23.46
C ASN A 280 -13.17 -26.58 23.40
N GLY A 281 -13.81 -26.85 22.27
CA GLY A 281 -15.24 -26.73 22.06
C GLY A 281 -16.07 -27.91 22.57
N GLY A 282 -15.45 -28.99 23.11
CA GLY A 282 -16.12 -30.18 23.61
C GLY A 282 -16.51 -31.19 22.54
N ASP A 283 -16.18 -30.99 21.26
CA ASP A 283 -16.35 -31.98 20.18
C ASP A 283 -15.18 -32.97 20.19
N LEU A 284 -15.19 -33.91 21.15
CA LEU A 284 -14.11 -34.88 21.35
C LEU A 284 -13.97 -35.88 20.21
N ASP A 285 -15.08 -36.26 19.57
CA ASP A 285 -15.03 -37.18 18.43
C ASP A 285 -14.45 -36.50 17.19
N GLY A 286 -14.91 -35.30 16.87
CA GLY A 286 -14.32 -34.51 15.80
C GLY A 286 -12.87 -34.09 16.04
N ALA A 287 -12.49 -33.83 17.28
CA ALA A 287 -11.11 -33.59 17.67
C ALA A 287 -10.22 -34.83 17.41
N ARG A 288 -10.70 -36.03 17.79
CA ARG A 288 -10.00 -37.30 17.59
C ARG A 288 -9.79 -37.59 16.09
N GLU A 289 -10.84 -37.39 15.28
CA GLU A 289 -10.75 -37.57 13.81
C GLU A 289 -9.70 -36.62 13.20
N ALA A 290 -9.77 -35.33 13.54
CA ALA A 290 -8.84 -34.33 13.06
C ALA A 290 -7.40 -34.62 13.49
N LEU A 291 -7.17 -35.02 14.73
CA LEU A 291 -5.85 -35.34 15.27
C LEU A 291 -5.26 -36.61 14.64
N SER A 292 -6.06 -37.65 14.45
CA SER A 292 -5.63 -38.89 13.76
C SER A 292 -5.20 -38.56 12.32
N ARG A 293 -5.96 -37.72 11.63
CA ARG A 293 -5.61 -37.25 10.28
C ARG A 293 -4.30 -36.45 10.28
N ALA A 294 -4.11 -35.55 11.26
CA ALA A 294 -2.87 -34.78 11.42
C ALA A 294 -1.65 -35.70 11.56
N LYS A 295 -1.74 -36.66 12.47
CA LYS A 295 -0.65 -37.63 12.73
C LYS A 295 -0.33 -38.51 11.52
N ALA A 296 -1.37 -38.97 10.81
CA ALA A 296 -1.18 -39.77 9.60
C ALA A 296 -0.47 -39.01 8.50
N LEU A 297 -0.87 -37.77 8.24
CA LEU A 297 -0.23 -36.90 7.26
C LEU A 297 1.23 -36.56 7.66
N ALA A 298 1.45 -36.25 8.93
CA ALA A 298 2.75 -35.92 9.46
C ALA A 298 3.72 -37.13 9.34
N ALA A 299 3.28 -38.31 9.75
CA ALA A 299 4.08 -39.51 9.64
C ALA A 299 4.41 -39.88 8.18
N ALA A 300 3.45 -39.73 7.27
CA ALA A 300 3.67 -40.01 5.85
C ALA A 300 4.69 -39.03 5.25
N TYR A 301 4.59 -37.75 5.61
CA TYR A 301 5.55 -36.72 5.16
C TYR A 301 6.95 -36.99 5.70
N ASP A 302 7.09 -37.22 7.01
CA ASP A 302 8.39 -37.45 7.67
C ASP A 302 9.08 -38.74 7.22
N ALA A 303 8.31 -39.73 6.76
CA ALA A 303 8.87 -40.97 6.17
C ALA A 303 9.51 -40.72 4.79
N SER A 304 9.05 -39.74 4.02
CA SER A 304 9.58 -39.40 2.69
C SER A 304 9.36 -37.91 2.39
N PRO A 305 10.10 -37.00 3.06
CA PRO A 305 9.92 -35.56 2.88
C PRO A 305 10.14 -35.16 1.43
N SER A 306 9.24 -34.34 0.90
CA SER A 306 9.35 -33.79 -0.45
C SER A 306 9.01 -32.30 -0.46
N HIS A 307 9.97 -31.53 -0.95
CA HIS A 307 9.79 -30.07 -1.19
C HIS A 307 9.42 -29.78 -2.64
N SER A 308 9.14 -30.81 -3.46
CA SER A 308 8.75 -30.63 -4.86
C SER A 308 7.37 -30.00 -4.97
N ALA A 309 7.25 -29.02 -5.86
CA ALA A 309 5.97 -28.42 -6.23
C ALA A 309 5.21 -29.24 -7.27
N GLU A 310 5.78 -30.30 -7.85
CA GLU A 310 5.14 -31.16 -8.86
C GLU A 310 3.85 -31.82 -8.38
N ASN A 311 3.73 -32.02 -7.06
CA ASN A 311 2.58 -32.61 -6.38
C ASN A 311 1.51 -31.56 -6.01
N VAL A 312 1.67 -30.32 -6.42
CA VAL A 312 0.70 -29.24 -6.26
C VAL A 312 -0.07 -29.09 -7.57
N ARG A 313 -1.42 -29.07 -7.47
CA ARG A 313 -2.27 -28.83 -8.64
C ARG A 313 -2.09 -27.39 -9.12
N PHE A 314 -2.19 -27.21 -10.43
CA PHE A 314 -2.08 -25.90 -11.08
C PHE A 314 -0.68 -25.24 -10.94
N TYR A 315 0.34 -26.02 -10.57
CA TYR A 315 1.72 -25.56 -10.57
C TYR A 315 2.44 -26.21 -11.76
N GLU A 316 2.91 -25.37 -12.68
CA GLU A 316 3.53 -25.82 -13.94
C GLU A 316 4.66 -24.85 -14.36
N GLY A 317 5.53 -25.30 -15.25
CA GLY A 317 6.48 -24.43 -15.97
C GLY A 317 7.75 -24.02 -15.23
N MET A 318 8.05 -24.62 -14.05
CA MET A 318 9.31 -24.37 -13.34
C MET A 318 9.96 -25.67 -12.88
N GLU A 319 11.17 -25.94 -13.34
CA GLU A 319 11.87 -27.22 -13.09
C GLU A 319 12.38 -27.39 -11.66
N THR A 320 12.48 -26.36 -10.81
CA THR A 320 13.23 -26.43 -9.54
C THR A 320 12.78 -25.47 -8.44
N VAL A 321 11.51 -25.17 -8.26
CA VAL A 321 11.12 -24.43 -7.06
C VAL A 321 10.66 -25.39 -5.98
N GLY A 322 11.45 -25.48 -4.91
CA GLY A 322 11.02 -26.14 -3.68
C GLY A 322 10.06 -25.24 -2.90
N ILE A 323 9.02 -25.83 -2.36
CA ILE A 323 8.16 -25.18 -1.36
C ILE A 323 8.76 -25.52 0.00
N TYR A 324 9.07 -24.50 0.79
CA TYR A 324 9.62 -24.67 2.14
C TYR A 324 8.70 -23.97 3.14
N SER A 325 8.45 -24.66 4.26
CA SER A 325 7.81 -24.08 5.43
C SER A 325 8.80 -24.08 6.60
N ASP A 326 9.11 -22.90 7.12
CA ASP A 326 10.16 -22.73 8.15
C ASP A 326 9.66 -22.95 9.60
N PHE A 327 8.41 -23.40 9.80
CA PHE A 327 7.83 -23.40 11.13
C PHE A 327 8.06 -24.68 11.93
N SER A 328 8.85 -25.66 11.43
CA SER A 328 9.27 -26.82 12.23
C SER A 328 10.27 -27.73 11.52
N ARG A 329 11.01 -28.54 12.29
CA ARG A 329 12.00 -29.50 11.77
C ARG A 329 11.33 -30.69 11.06
N SER A 330 10.17 -31.13 11.57
CA SER A 330 9.42 -32.27 11.03
C SER A 330 7.94 -31.93 10.95
N ALA A 331 7.15 -32.72 10.23
CA ALA A 331 5.71 -32.56 10.17
C ALA A 331 5.03 -33.00 11.47
N VAL A 332 5.57 -34.01 12.15
CA VAL A 332 5.09 -34.42 13.48
C VAL A 332 5.30 -33.30 14.50
N ASP A 333 6.48 -32.66 14.48
CA ASP A 333 6.80 -31.53 15.33
C ASP A 333 5.90 -30.31 15.04
N ALA A 334 5.63 -30.04 13.76
CA ALA A 334 4.70 -29.00 13.33
C ALA A 334 3.27 -29.24 13.83
N ALA A 335 2.79 -30.49 13.71
CA ALA A 335 1.48 -30.89 14.20
C ALA A 335 1.38 -30.81 15.74
N PHE A 336 2.45 -31.24 16.43
CA PHE A 336 2.55 -31.13 17.89
C PHE A 336 2.43 -29.66 18.33
N HIS A 337 3.27 -28.78 17.80
CA HIS A 337 3.21 -27.35 18.15
C HIS A 337 1.85 -26.72 17.84
N ALA A 338 1.24 -27.06 16.69
CA ALA A 338 -0.08 -26.53 16.32
C ALA A 338 -1.23 -27.02 17.24
N PHE A 339 -1.08 -28.20 17.82
CA PHE A 339 -2.07 -28.73 18.80
C PHE A 339 -1.88 -28.11 20.18
N PHE A 340 -0.67 -27.96 20.66
CA PHE A 340 -0.42 -27.48 22.03
C PHE A 340 -0.46 -25.96 22.12
N ASP A 341 -0.03 -25.24 21.06
CA ASP A 341 0.14 -23.80 21.12
C ASP A 341 0.76 -23.36 22.48
N ASP A 342 0.81 -22.10 22.83
CA ASP A 342 1.44 -21.67 24.10
C ASP A 342 0.64 -22.02 25.40
N GLY A 343 -0.41 -22.89 25.33
CA GLY A 343 -1.34 -23.13 26.43
C GLY A 343 -1.75 -24.58 26.68
N GLY A 344 -0.99 -25.58 26.22
CA GLY A 344 -1.32 -26.99 26.40
C GLY A 344 -1.34 -27.43 27.89
N THR A 345 -2.42 -28.12 28.29
CA THR A 345 -2.58 -28.71 29.65
C THR A 345 -2.26 -30.19 29.66
N SER A 346 -2.13 -30.79 30.85
CA SER A 346 -1.96 -32.25 30.97
C SER A 346 -3.11 -33.05 30.35
N GLU A 347 -4.31 -32.46 30.26
CA GLU A 347 -5.46 -33.09 29.59
C GLU A 347 -5.25 -33.11 28.05
N HIS A 348 -4.69 -32.05 27.47
CA HIS A 348 -4.29 -32.04 26.07
C HIS A 348 -3.20 -33.07 25.77
N GLU A 349 -2.21 -33.23 26.65
CA GLU A 349 -1.18 -34.28 26.54
C GLU A 349 -1.79 -35.67 26.52
N SER A 350 -2.67 -35.95 27.50
CA SER A 350 -3.36 -37.24 27.58
C SER A 350 -4.22 -37.52 26.36
N PHE A 351 -4.89 -36.48 25.83
CA PHE A 351 -5.68 -36.61 24.62
C PHE A 351 -4.79 -36.86 23.38
N TRP A 352 -3.71 -36.11 23.22
CA TRP A 352 -2.73 -36.32 22.14
C TRP A 352 -2.20 -37.75 22.14
N GLU A 353 -1.80 -38.30 23.30
CA GLU A 353 -1.28 -39.65 23.43
C GLU A 353 -2.34 -40.74 23.16
N SER A 354 -3.60 -40.45 23.47
CA SER A 354 -4.71 -41.39 23.27
C SER A 354 -5.08 -41.65 21.81
N VAL A 355 -4.68 -40.74 20.90
CA VAL A 355 -4.98 -40.82 19.47
C VAL A 355 -3.79 -41.40 18.73
N LYS A 356 -4.01 -42.47 17.97
CA LYS A 356 -2.98 -43.15 17.17
C LYS A 356 -2.85 -42.48 15.80
#